data_465508b46aa7bf20939b0b8e8e920edb
#
_entry.id   465508b46aa7bf20939b0b8e8e920edb
#
_cell.length_a   1.000
_cell.length_b   1.000
_cell.length_c   1.000
_cell.angle_alpha   90.00
_cell.angle_beta   90.00
_cell.angle_gamma   90.00
#
_symmetry.space_group_name_H-M   'P 1'
#
loop_
_entity.id
_entity.type
_entity.pdbx_description
1 polymer ?
#
loop_
_entity_poly.entity_id
_entity_poly.type
_entity_poly.pdbx_seq_one_letter_code
_entity_poly.pdbx_strand_id
1 'polypeptide(L)'
;MSEGDSNTTQRPDGRAVDQLRTVNFKNNIAPYATGSTLIEWGDTRVICSATVEESVPRWMKMQNVEGGWLTAEYSMLPYSTLDRKRRDITKGKIDGRSQEIQRLIGRSMRAALDMVKLGSRTIWIDCDVLQADGGTRTAS
;
A
#
# COMPACT_ATOMS: atom_id res chain seq x y z
N MET A 1 -48.11 -21.02 -5.24
CA MET A 1 -46.95 -21.13 -4.36
C MET A 1 -45.72 -20.80 -5.20
N SER A 2 -45.25 -19.59 -5.10
CA SER A 2 -44.02 -19.19 -5.72
C SER A 2 -42.92 -19.31 -4.67
N GLU A 3 -42.08 -20.32 -4.80
CA GLU A 3 -40.84 -20.42 -4.05
C GLU A 3 -39.93 -19.28 -4.50
N GLY A 4 -39.69 -18.37 -3.58
CA GLY A 4 -38.72 -17.30 -3.80
C GLY A 4 -37.34 -17.91 -3.86
N ASP A 5 -36.77 -17.92 -5.05
CA ASP A 5 -35.36 -18.13 -5.26
C ASP A 5 -34.58 -17.02 -4.52
N SER A 6 -34.20 -17.32 -3.29
CA SER A 6 -33.16 -16.55 -2.60
C SER A 6 -31.82 -16.90 -3.25
N ASN A 7 -31.57 -16.29 -4.40
CA ASN A 7 -30.27 -16.34 -5.07
C ASN A 7 -29.27 -15.53 -4.23
N THR A 8 -28.84 -16.10 -3.10
CA THR A 8 -27.73 -15.59 -2.31
C THR A 8 -26.46 -15.81 -3.12
N THR A 9 -26.09 -14.81 -3.89
CA THR A 9 -24.84 -14.81 -4.67
C THR A 9 -23.67 -14.83 -3.69
N GLN A 10 -23.19 -16.01 -3.36
CA GLN A 10 -21.94 -16.16 -2.58
C GLN A 10 -20.74 -15.94 -3.47
N ARG A 11 -19.71 -15.32 -2.92
CA ARG A 11 -18.42 -15.20 -3.59
C ARG A 11 -17.72 -16.56 -3.64
N PRO A 12 -16.71 -16.77 -4.55
CA PRO A 12 -16.02 -18.05 -4.69
C PRO A 12 -15.41 -18.60 -3.40
N ASP A 13 -15.06 -17.72 -2.46
CA ASP A 13 -14.49 -18.06 -1.15
C ASP A 13 -15.56 -18.29 -0.05
N GLY A 14 -16.82 -18.29 -0.41
CA GLY A 14 -17.94 -18.55 0.51
C GLY A 14 -18.44 -17.35 1.29
N ARG A 15 -17.83 -16.15 1.12
CA ARG A 15 -18.28 -14.93 1.80
C ARG A 15 -19.58 -14.39 1.19
N ALA A 16 -20.37 -13.69 2.00
CA ALA A 16 -21.48 -12.86 1.51
C ALA A 16 -20.95 -11.68 0.68
N VAL A 17 -21.79 -11.10 -0.17
CA VAL A 17 -21.40 -10.02 -1.09
C VAL A 17 -20.92 -8.76 -0.37
N ASP A 18 -21.43 -8.50 0.82
CA ASP A 18 -21.10 -7.35 1.68
C ASP A 18 -20.07 -7.68 2.78
N GLN A 19 -19.59 -8.91 2.82
CA GLN A 19 -18.62 -9.36 3.82
C GLN A 19 -17.19 -9.08 3.37
N LEU A 20 -16.42 -8.36 4.19
CA LEU A 20 -14.98 -8.17 3.99
C LEU A 20 -14.21 -9.45 4.30
N ARG A 21 -13.07 -9.62 3.66
CA ARG A 21 -12.09 -10.62 4.08
C ARG A 21 -11.55 -10.27 5.47
N THR A 22 -11.12 -11.27 6.20
CA THR A 22 -10.48 -11.05 7.51
C THR A 22 -9.21 -10.22 7.34
N VAL A 23 -9.08 -9.18 8.17
CA VAL A 23 -7.91 -8.28 8.17
C VAL A 23 -7.14 -8.48 9.46
N ASN A 24 -5.85 -8.75 9.35
CA ASN A 24 -4.91 -8.86 10.46
C ASN A 24 -3.72 -7.94 10.25
N PHE A 25 -3.19 -7.40 11.34
CA PHE A 25 -1.99 -6.58 11.35
C PHE A 25 -0.95 -7.17 12.29
N LYS A 26 0.29 -7.28 11.82
CA LYS A 26 1.46 -7.58 12.66
C LYS A 26 2.39 -6.37 12.60
N ASN A 27 2.44 -5.61 13.68
CA ASN A 27 3.23 -4.39 13.74
C ASN A 27 4.68 -4.67 14.14
N ASN A 28 5.55 -3.70 13.87
CA ASN A 28 6.96 -3.71 14.28
C ASN A 28 7.76 -4.88 13.67
N ILE A 29 7.53 -5.17 12.39
CA ILE A 29 8.22 -6.24 11.67
C ILE A 29 9.55 -5.81 11.07
N ALA A 30 9.80 -4.51 10.91
CA ALA A 30 11.03 -3.94 10.37
C ALA A 30 11.66 -3.00 11.42
N PRO A 31 12.67 -3.47 12.18
CA PRO A 31 13.18 -2.73 13.34
C PRO A 31 13.81 -1.37 13.03
N TYR A 32 14.35 -1.18 11.83
CA TYR A 32 14.98 0.09 11.43
C TYR A 32 14.01 1.09 10.82
N ALA A 33 12.78 0.70 10.50
CA ALA A 33 11.75 1.64 10.07
C ALA A 33 11.21 2.42 11.28
N THR A 34 10.75 3.63 11.04
CA THR A 34 10.05 4.43 12.06
C THR A 34 8.76 3.74 12.50
N GLY A 35 8.06 3.12 11.57
CA GLY A 35 6.92 2.25 11.81
C GLY A 35 6.81 1.19 10.73
N SER A 36 6.26 0.04 11.05
CA SER A 36 6.07 -1.03 10.08
C SER A 36 4.94 -1.97 10.48
N THR A 37 4.31 -2.56 9.48
CA THR A 37 3.26 -3.56 9.67
C THR A 37 3.23 -4.54 8.51
N LEU A 38 2.90 -5.78 8.81
CA LEU A 38 2.44 -6.75 7.83
C LEU A 38 0.92 -6.76 7.88
N ILE A 39 0.26 -6.33 6.81
CA ILE A 39 -1.17 -6.49 6.65
C ILE A 39 -1.46 -7.81 5.96
N GLU A 40 -2.36 -8.59 6.53
CA GLU A 40 -2.94 -9.78 5.93
C GLU A 40 -4.44 -9.53 5.73
N TRP A 41 -4.85 -9.44 4.49
CA TRP A 41 -6.26 -9.26 4.12
C TRP A 41 -6.73 -10.45 3.30
N GLY A 42 -7.27 -11.45 3.98
CA GLY A 42 -7.39 -12.79 3.41
C GLY A 42 -6.01 -13.33 3.05
N ASP A 43 -5.83 -13.79 1.82
CA ASP A 43 -4.54 -14.27 1.31
C ASP A 43 -3.67 -13.17 0.70
N THR A 44 -4.14 -11.94 0.62
CA THR A 44 -3.29 -10.81 0.24
C THR A 44 -2.45 -10.37 1.42
N ARG A 45 -1.13 -10.30 1.24
CA ARG A 45 -0.16 -9.92 2.26
C ARG A 45 0.76 -8.84 1.73
N VAL A 46 0.86 -7.75 2.47
CA VAL A 46 1.71 -6.60 2.12
C VAL A 46 2.51 -6.17 3.34
N ILE A 47 3.80 -5.97 3.16
CA ILE A 47 4.64 -5.30 4.15
C ILE A 47 4.59 -3.81 3.86
N CYS A 48 4.19 -3.02 4.85
CA CYS A 48 4.17 -1.56 4.76
C CYS A 48 5.09 -0.98 5.82
N SER A 49 5.92 -0.04 5.44
CA SER A 49 6.80 0.66 6.37
C SER A 49 6.75 2.17 6.16
N ALA A 50 7.02 2.89 7.22
CA ALA A 50 7.19 4.33 7.21
C ALA A 50 8.57 4.69 7.76
N THR A 51 9.31 5.50 7.02
CA THR A 51 10.59 6.06 7.46
C THR A 51 10.52 7.57 7.44
N VAL A 52 10.89 8.22 8.54
CA VAL A 52 10.90 9.67 8.67
C VAL A 52 12.33 10.19 8.48
N GLU A 53 12.49 11.09 7.52
CA GLU A 53 13.71 11.86 7.31
C GLU A 53 13.53 13.29 7.82
N GLU A 54 14.53 13.83 8.50
CA GLU A 54 14.55 15.21 9.04
C GLU A 54 14.91 16.24 7.96
N SER A 55 14.47 16.03 6.75
CA SER A 55 14.68 16.94 5.61
C SER A 55 13.50 16.86 4.65
N VAL A 56 13.35 17.90 3.84
CA VAL A 56 12.34 17.95 2.78
C VAL A 56 13.01 17.86 1.40
N PRO A 57 12.25 17.47 0.36
CA PRO A 57 12.76 17.44 -1.00
C PRO A 57 13.33 18.81 -1.44
N ARG A 58 14.36 18.77 -2.27
CA ARG A 58 15.04 19.97 -2.76
C ARG A 58 14.08 20.97 -3.42
N TRP A 59 13.09 20.52 -4.16
CA TRP A 59 12.14 21.39 -4.83
C TRP A 59 11.31 22.22 -3.85
N MET A 60 10.98 21.67 -2.67
CA MET A 60 10.28 22.40 -1.61
C MET A 60 11.17 23.51 -1.04
N LYS A 61 12.45 23.22 -0.83
CA LYS A 61 13.42 24.22 -0.38
C LYS A 61 13.58 25.35 -1.37
N MET A 62 13.65 25.03 -2.66
CA MET A 62 13.81 26.03 -3.74
C MET A 62 12.57 26.89 -3.92
N GLN A 63 11.39 26.37 -3.68
CA GLN A 63 10.11 27.07 -3.82
C GLN A 63 9.61 27.67 -2.50
N ASN A 64 10.37 27.54 -1.42
CA ASN A 64 9.95 27.99 -0.07
C ASN A 64 8.57 27.46 0.35
N VAL A 65 8.27 26.21 0.05
CA VAL A 65 7.04 25.55 0.47
C VAL A 65 7.12 25.20 1.94
N GLU A 66 6.16 25.68 2.72
CA GLU A 66 6.07 25.36 4.15
C GLU A 66 5.60 23.95 4.39
N GLY A 67 6.11 23.33 5.47
CA GLY A 67 5.69 22.02 5.93
C GLY A 67 6.60 20.88 5.46
N GLY A 68 6.05 19.68 5.51
CA GLY A 68 6.74 18.44 5.14
C GLY A 68 6.20 17.84 3.85
N TRP A 69 6.70 16.65 3.57
CA TRP A 69 6.30 15.88 2.40
C TRP A 69 6.07 14.42 2.77
N LEU A 70 5.23 13.76 2.01
CA LEU A 70 5.04 12.31 2.08
C LEU A 70 5.04 11.77 0.66
N THR A 71 5.81 10.73 0.46
CA THR A 71 5.89 9.99 -0.80
C THR A 71 5.79 8.50 -0.54
N ALA A 72 5.46 7.73 -1.55
CA ALA A 72 5.29 6.30 -1.45
C ALA A 72 5.93 5.56 -2.61
N GLU A 73 6.48 4.41 -2.32
CA GLU A 73 6.90 3.43 -3.30
C GLU A 73 6.13 2.12 -3.09
N TYR A 74 5.88 1.41 -4.17
CA TYR A 74 5.14 0.17 -4.18
C TYR A 74 5.81 -0.83 -5.09
N SER A 75 5.96 -2.05 -4.63
CA SER A 75 6.54 -3.14 -5.42
C SER A 75 5.81 -4.45 -5.15
N MET A 76 5.65 -5.24 -6.19
CA MET A 76 5.27 -6.65 -6.06
C MET A 76 6.54 -7.49 -6.07
N LEU A 77 6.79 -8.23 -4.99
CA LEU A 77 7.94 -9.11 -4.91
C LEU A 77 7.85 -10.26 -5.93
N PRO A 78 8.96 -10.81 -6.40
CA PRO A 78 8.95 -11.83 -7.47
C PRO A 78 8.07 -13.04 -7.18
N TYR A 79 7.95 -13.41 -5.92
CA TYR A 79 7.18 -14.56 -5.42
C TYR A 79 5.78 -14.20 -4.93
N SER A 80 5.30 -12.99 -5.23
CA SER A 80 3.97 -12.52 -4.80
C SER A 80 2.83 -13.10 -5.65
N THR A 81 3.12 -13.63 -6.81
CA THR A 81 2.18 -14.23 -7.77
C THR A 81 2.53 -15.70 -8.00
N LEU A 82 1.58 -16.48 -8.53
CA LEU A 82 1.78 -17.91 -8.82
C LEU A 82 2.99 -18.13 -9.75
N ASP A 83 3.08 -17.36 -10.82
CA ASP A 83 4.27 -17.33 -11.67
C ASP A 83 5.23 -16.24 -11.18
N ARG A 84 6.52 -16.51 -11.24
CA ARG A 84 7.52 -15.53 -10.81
C ARG A 84 7.38 -14.22 -11.58
N LYS A 85 7.17 -13.13 -10.85
CA LYS A 85 7.17 -11.79 -11.41
C LYS A 85 8.60 -11.27 -11.52
N ARG A 86 8.95 -10.76 -12.71
CA ARG A 86 10.27 -10.17 -12.95
C ARG A 86 10.40 -8.85 -12.16
N ARG A 87 11.55 -8.61 -11.57
CA ARG A 87 11.83 -7.34 -10.88
C ARG A 87 11.90 -6.19 -11.89
N ASP A 88 11.38 -5.04 -11.50
CA ASP A 88 11.37 -3.85 -12.36
C ASP A 88 12.78 -3.37 -12.71
N ILE A 89 13.73 -3.48 -11.78
CA ILE A 89 15.12 -3.13 -12.03
C ILE A 89 15.75 -3.96 -13.17
N THR A 90 15.37 -5.23 -13.28
CA THR A 90 15.83 -6.10 -14.37
C THR A 90 15.22 -5.71 -15.71
N LYS A 91 14.01 -5.16 -15.71
CA LYS A 91 13.35 -4.62 -16.91
C LYS A 91 13.90 -3.24 -17.30
N GLY A 92 14.61 -2.55 -16.39
CA GLY A 92 15.14 -1.21 -16.57
C GLY A 92 14.12 -0.08 -16.42
N LYS A 93 12.91 -0.37 -15.99
CA LYS A 93 11.84 0.63 -15.74
C LYS A 93 10.82 0.13 -14.73
N ILE A 94 10.20 1.07 -14.04
CA ILE A 94 9.07 0.77 -13.15
C ILE A 94 7.83 0.45 -13.99
N ASP A 95 7.14 -0.63 -13.61
CA ASP A 95 5.87 -1.02 -14.20
C ASP A 95 4.82 0.09 -14.04
N GLY A 96 4.06 0.36 -15.12
CA GLY A 96 3.07 1.45 -15.13
C GLY A 96 1.98 1.29 -14.08
N ARG A 97 1.56 0.06 -13.79
CA ARG A 97 0.61 -0.22 -12.71
C ARG A 97 1.20 0.11 -11.34
N SER A 98 2.45 -0.23 -11.10
CA SER A 98 3.15 0.09 -9.84
C SER A 98 3.29 1.60 -9.66
N GLN A 99 3.60 2.35 -10.72
CA GLN A 99 3.64 3.81 -10.68
C GLN A 99 2.28 4.41 -10.32
N GLU A 100 1.19 3.93 -10.90
CA GLU A 100 -0.17 4.36 -10.58
C GLU A 100 -0.49 4.13 -9.10
N ILE A 101 -0.17 2.95 -8.58
CA ILE A 101 -0.42 2.59 -7.19
C ILE A 101 0.42 3.45 -6.24
N GLN A 102 1.68 3.70 -6.54
CA GLN A 102 2.54 4.60 -5.77
C GLN A 102 1.92 5.99 -5.63
N ARG A 103 1.42 6.54 -6.73
CA ARG A 103 0.73 7.84 -6.73
C ARG A 103 -0.55 7.81 -5.89
N LEU A 104 -1.32 6.74 -5.98
CA LEU A 104 -2.55 6.58 -5.21
C LEU A 104 -2.26 6.53 -3.71
N ILE A 105 -1.29 5.72 -3.29
CA ILE A 105 -0.88 5.62 -1.88
C ILE A 105 -0.42 7.00 -1.39
N GLY A 106 0.48 7.65 -2.11
CA GLY A 106 1.00 8.97 -1.73
C GLY A 106 -0.10 10.01 -1.58
N ARG A 107 -1.02 10.10 -2.52
CA ARG A 107 -2.15 11.05 -2.44
C ARG A 107 -3.10 10.75 -1.29
N SER A 108 -3.42 9.48 -1.08
CA SER A 108 -4.33 9.07 -0.01
C SER A 108 -3.74 9.38 1.36
N MET A 109 -2.46 9.08 1.56
CA MET A 109 -1.77 9.35 2.82
C MET A 109 -1.55 10.84 3.07
N ARG A 110 -1.23 11.61 2.03
CA ARG A 110 -1.12 13.07 2.16
C ARG A 110 -2.44 13.72 2.55
N ALA A 111 -3.56 13.22 2.05
CA ALA A 111 -4.88 13.69 2.44
C ALA A 111 -5.23 13.41 3.91
N ALA A 112 -4.60 12.41 4.52
CA ALA A 112 -4.82 12.02 5.91
C ALA A 112 -3.93 12.79 6.91
N LEU A 113 -2.94 13.54 6.44
CA LEU A 113 -1.96 14.24 7.27
C LEU A 113 -2.03 15.75 7.07
N ASP A 114 -1.73 16.48 8.15
CA ASP A 114 -1.47 17.91 8.08
C ASP A 114 0.02 18.14 7.75
N MET A 115 0.30 18.44 6.48
CA MET A 115 1.67 18.61 5.98
C MET A 115 2.40 19.78 6.66
N VAL A 116 1.70 20.84 7.06
CA VAL A 116 2.30 21.98 7.75
C VAL A 116 2.75 21.57 9.15
N LYS A 117 1.89 20.85 9.88
CA LYS A 117 2.21 20.35 11.23
C LYS A 117 3.32 19.30 11.23
N LEU A 118 3.51 18.57 10.13
CA LEU A 118 4.62 17.66 9.99
C LEU A 118 5.97 18.37 10.10
N GLY A 119 6.03 19.63 9.70
CA GLY A 119 7.26 20.41 9.69
C GLY A 119 8.22 19.95 8.59
N SER A 120 9.46 20.38 8.66
CA SER A 120 10.47 20.10 7.63
C SER A 120 10.95 18.64 7.65
N ARG A 121 10.04 17.71 7.40
CA ARG A 121 10.28 16.26 7.39
C ARG A 121 9.71 15.63 6.15
N THR A 122 10.28 14.52 5.75
CA THR A 122 9.74 13.65 4.69
C THR A 122 9.38 12.31 5.29
N ILE A 123 8.17 11.83 5.00
CA ILE A 123 7.76 10.47 5.30
C ILE A 123 7.84 9.65 4.02
N TRP A 124 8.61 8.58 4.07
CA TRP A 124 8.69 7.57 3.03
C TRP A 124 7.78 6.40 3.42
N ILE A 125 6.81 6.10 2.57
CA ILE A 125 6.00 4.89 2.70
C ILE A 125 6.49 3.88 1.68
N ASP A 126 6.89 2.71 2.15
CA ASP A 126 7.34 1.61 1.31
C ASP A 126 6.39 0.43 1.49
N CYS A 127 5.79 -0.02 0.40
CA CYS A 127 4.86 -1.14 0.38
C CYS A 127 5.37 -2.24 -0.54
N ASP A 128 5.57 -3.42 0.01
CA ASP A 128 6.06 -4.60 -0.70
C ASP A 128 5.05 -5.73 -0.59
N VAL A 129 4.53 -6.17 -1.73
CA VAL A 129 3.54 -7.24 -1.79
C VAL A 129 4.23 -8.58 -1.69
N LEU A 130 3.92 -9.33 -0.64
CA LEU A 130 4.38 -10.72 -0.43
C LEU A 130 3.51 -11.72 -1.16
N GLN A 131 2.20 -11.52 -1.14
CA GLN A 131 1.23 -12.39 -1.77
C GLN A 131 0.08 -11.55 -2.30
N ALA A 132 -0.16 -11.64 -3.60
CA ALA A 132 -1.23 -10.94 -4.29
C ALA A 132 -2.40 -11.88 -4.55
N ASP A 133 -3.53 -11.61 -3.88
CA ASP A 133 -4.80 -12.30 -4.08
C ASP A 133 -5.94 -11.28 -4.20
N GLY A 134 -5.73 -10.26 -5.00
CA GLY A 134 -6.64 -9.14 -5.18
C GLY A 134 -6.58 -8.12 -4.05
N GLY A 135 -6.82 -6.85 -4.35
CA GLY A 135 -6.90 -5.76 -3.39
C GLY A 135 -5.57 -5.26 -2.83
N THR A 136 -4.47 -5.45 -3.54
CA THR A 136 -3.14 -4.97 -3.09
C THR A 136 -3.08 -3.45 -2.95
N ARG A 137 -3.80 -2.68 -3.79
CA ARG A 137 -3.93 -1.22 -3.66
C ARG A 137 -4.51 -0.80 -2.32
N THR A 138 -5.58 -1.48 -1.90
CA THR A 138 -6.27 -1.16 -0.66
C THR A 138 -5.49 -1.62 0.56
N ALA A 139 -4.76 -2.74 0.45
CA ALA A 139 -3.93 -3.26 1.52
C ALA A 139 -2.65 -2.44 1.73
N SER A 140 -2.14 -1.82 0.68
CA SER A 140 -0.98 -0.95 0.75
C SER A 140 -1.34 0.44 1.27
#